data_6f1638605f5aa2f54676dc0936c313e1
#
_entry.id   6f1638605f5aa2f54676dc0936c313e1
#
_cell.length_a   1.000
_cell.length_b   1.000
_cell.length_c   1.000
_cell.angle_alpha   90.00
_cell.angle_beta   90.00
_cell.angle_gamma   90.00
#
_symmetry.space_group_name_H-M   'P 1'
#
loop_
_entity.id
_entity.type
_entity.pdbx_description
1 polymer ?
#
loop_
_entity_poly.entity_id
_entity_poly.type
_entity_poly.pdbx_seq_one_letter_code
_entity_poly.pdbx_strand_id
1 'polypeptide(L)'
;MQASLSTTEVEQTIAWNTAVQMMAAILAGPQLNYRITSVFLSGDERTQFVNDFMGLVQAEAFPPYWGKCLTTIRPRAEASLAVLIVGFRQTDRPDGVDCGVCGATSCRDFYRLNQEWAREALCPLGLMTFCDAVSRGLQVAHQTYLASLSSLTQSLGKAALALKLLDADFALGILLELGPIVKTEKENR
;
A
#
# COMPACT_ATOMS: atom_id res chain seq x y z
N MET A 1 36.99 3.78 16.52
CA MET A 1 35.78 4.58 16.81
C MET A 1 34.57 3.70 16.54
N GLN A 2 33.85 3.28 17.58
CA GLN A 2 32.54 2.63 17.40
C GLN A 2 31.51 3.72 17.16
N ALA A 3 30.91 3.76 15.97
CA ALA A 3 29.77 4.61 15.70
C ALA A 3 28.58 4.06 16.48
N SER A 4 28.09 4.76 17.50
CA SER A 4 26.84 4.40 18.15
C SER A 4 25.69 4.96 17.29
N LEU A 5 24.85 4.08 16.76
CA LEU A 5 23.61 4.47 16.08
C LEU A 5 22.61 4.96 17.14
N SER A 6 21.90 6.04 16.85
CA SER A 6 20.74 6.44 17.67
C SER A 6 19.58 5.44 17.50
N THR A 7 18.69 5.38 18.48
CA THR A 7 17.48 4.52 18.40
C THR A 7 16.69 4.81 17.13
N THR A 8 16.53 6.09 16.78
CA THR A 8 15.78 6.52 15.58
C THR A 8 16.43 6.02 14.28
N GLU A 9 17.78 6.07 14.18
CA GLU A 9 18.50 5.55 13.01
C GLU A 9 18.34 4.03 12.88
N VAL A 10 18.37 3.32 13.99
CA VAL A 10 18.11 1.86 14.02
C VAL A 10 16.70 1.56 13.55
N GLU A 11 15.70 2.25 14.08
CA GLU A 11 14.27 2.07 13.70
C GLU A 11 14.04 2.36 12.23
N GLN A 12 14.59 3.44 11.69
CA GLN A 12 14.49 3.77 10.26
C GLN A 12 15.18 2.71 9.39
N THR A 13 16.34 2.23 9.80
CA THR A 13 17.06 1.17 9.10
C THR A 13 16.27 -0.13 9.07
N ILE A 14 15.64 -0.51 10.19
CA ILE A 14 14.80 -1.69 10.28
C ILE A 14 13.59 -1.54 9.34
N ALA A 15 12.90 -0.40 9.39
CA ALA A 15 11.74 -0.13 8.54
C ALA A 15 12.10 -0.18 7.04
N TRP A 16 13.22 0.42 6.66
CA TRP A 16 13.73 0.37 5.28
C TRP A 16 14.04 -1.06 4.82
N ASN A 17 14.82 -1.80 5.61
CA ASN A 17 15.19 -3.19 5.28
C ASN A 17 13.95 -4.07 5.14
N THR A 18 12.96 -3.89 6.03
CA THR A 18 11.70 -4.61 5.95
C THR A 18 10.94 -4.25 4.67
N ALA A 19 10.85 -2.96 4.31
CA ALA A 19 10.21 -2.53 3.08
C ALA A 19 10.88 -3.13 1.83
N VAL A 20 12.22 -3.18 1.79
CA VAL A 20 12.98 -3.80 0.70
C VAL A 20 12.66 -5.31 0.59
N GLN A 21 12.64 -6.03 1.70
CA GLN A 21 12.31 -7.46 1.72
C GLN A 21 10.84 -7.70 1.31
N MET A 22 9.91 -6.86 1.77
CA MET A 22 8.52 -6.90 1.34
C MET A 22 8.41 -6.71 -0.17
N MET A 23 9.08 -5.70 -0.72
CA MET A 23 9.06 -5.44 -2.16
C MET A 23 9.69 -6.58 -2.96
N ALA A 24 10.76 -7.20 -2.47
CA ALA A 24 11.33 -8.39 -3.09
C ALA A 24 10.32 -9.55 -3.14
N ALA A 25 9.58 -9.80 -2.07
CA ALA A 25 8.54 -10.82 -2.01
C ALA A 25 7.33 -10.50 -2.90
N ILE A 26 6.93 -9.22 -2.97
CA ILE A 26 5.86 -8.74 -3.85
C ILE A 26 6.23 -8.98 -5.31
N LEU A 27 7.46 -8.65 -5.69
CA LEU A 27 7.96 -8.73 -7.07
C LEU A 27 8.34 -10.15 -7.49
N ALA A 28 8.52 -11.10 -6.57
CA ALA A 28 8.90 -12.48 -6.86
C ALA A 28 7.82 -13.29 -7.59
N GLY A 29 6.55 -12.84 -7.57
CA GLY A 29 5.43 -13.51 -8.24
C GLY A 29 5.21 -13.03 -9.67
N PRO A 30 4.41 -13.77 -10.45
CA PRO A 30 4.03 -13.35 -11.79
C PRO A 30 3.22 -12.07 -11.75
N GLN A 31 3.57 -11.11 -12.60
CA GLN A 31 2.84 -9.86 -12.80
C GLN A 31 2.05 -9.99 -14.11
N LEU A 32 0.77 -10.34 -13.98
CA LEU A 32 -0.13 -10.51 -15.12
C LEU A 32 -0.82 -9.18 -15.45
N ASN A 33 -0.50 -8.62 -16.62
CA ASN A 33 -1.15 -7.41 -17.16
C ASN A 33 -1.10 -6.17 -16.27
N TYR A 34 -0.08 -6.07 -15.38
CA TYR A 34 0.11 -4.89 -14.53
C TYR A 34 1.59 -4.67 -14.22
N ARG A 35 1.87 -3.46 -13.76
CA ARG A 35 3.17 -3.09 -13.17
C ARG A 35 2.96 -2.71 -11.71
N ILE A 36 3.94 -3.00 -10.90
CA ILE A 36 4.00 -2.56 -9.51
C ILE A 36 4.87 -1.31 -9.43
N THR A 37 4.35 -0.28 -8.79
CA THR A 37 5.08 0.91 -8.37
C THR A 37 5.08 0.99 -6.86
N SER A 38 6.05 1.64 -6.25
CA SER A 38 6.06 1.81 -4.80
C SER A 38 6.73 3.10 -4.37
N VAL A 39 6.29 3.63 -3.23
CA VAL A 39 6.90 4.75 -2.53
C VAL A 39 7.06 4.37 -1.06
N PHE A 40 8.23 4.63 -0.52
CA PHE A 40 8.55 4.46 0.89
C PHE A 40 8.68 5.85 1.54
N LEU A 41 7.89 6.11 2.56
CA LEU A 41 7.84 7.39 3.27
C LEU A 41 8.25 7.17 4.73
N SER A 42 9.28 7.88 5.17
CA SER A 42 9.74 7.86 6.56
C SER A 42 10.10 9.28 7.04
N GLY A 43 10.26 9.46 8.34
CA GLY A 43 10.66 10.75 8.91
C GLY A 43 9.76 11.90 8.45
N ASP A 44 10.38 12.95 7.89
CA ASP A 44 9.70 14.18 7.47
C ASP A 44 8.76 13.92 6.27
N GLU A 45 9.14 13.06 5.33
CA GLU A 45 8.29 12.72 4.17
C GLU A 45 6.99 12.06 4.60
N ARG A 46 7.05 11.14 5.58
CA ARG A 46 5.86 10.53 6.18
C ARG A 46 4.99 11.59 6.87
N THR A 47 5.60 12.48 7.65
CA THR A 47 4.91 13.57 8.37
C THR A 47 4.21 14.50 7.38
N GLN A 48 4.90 14.88 6.32
CA GLN A 48 4.33 15.71 5.26
C GLN A 48 3.16 14.99 4.58
N PHE A 49 3.30 13.73 4.22
CA PHE A 49 2.22 12.92 3.64
C PHE A 49 0.98 12.89 4.52
N VAL A 50 1.14 12.68 5.84
CA VAL A 50 0.01 12.66 6.77
C VAL A 50 -0.69 14.03 6.85
N ASN A 51 0.07 15.12 6.82
CA ASN A 51 -0.48 16.46 6.83
C ASN A 51 -1.23 16.79 5.53
N ASP A 52 -0.63 16.50 4.37
CA ASP A 52 -1.25 16.71 3.06
C ASP A 52 -2.54 15.90 2.90
N PHE A 53 -2.52 14.70 3.37
CA PHE A 53 -3.65 13.82 3.44
C PHE A 53 -4.80 14.39 4.30
N MET A 54 -4.49 14.97 5.46
CA MET A 54 -5.48 15.66 6.27
C MET A 54 -6.04 16.90 5.57
N GLY A 55 -5.22 17.60 4.80
CA GLY A 55 -5.68 18.69 3.93
C GLY A 55 -6.72 18.24 2.91
N LEU A 56 -6.54 17.08 2.28
CA LEU A 56 -7.52 16.50 1.35
C LEU A 56 -8.84 16.14 2.03
N VAL A 57 -8.79 15.65 3.28
CA VAL A 57 -10.00 15.36 4.06
C VAL A 57 -10.77 16.63 4.39
N GLN A 58 -10.06 17.67 4.83
CA GLN A 58 -10.67 18.98 5.16
C GLN A 58 -11.26 19.68 3.92
N ALA A 59 -10.64 19.49 2.77
CA ALA A 59 -11.13 20.01 1.49
C ALA A 59 -12.32 19.20 0.91
N GLU A 60 -12.84 18.20 1.65
CA GLU A 60 -13.90 17.30 1.19
C GLU A 60 -13.59 16.60 -0.15
N ALA A 61 -12.31 16.42 -0.46
CA ALA A 61 -11.86 15.77 -1.69
C ALA A 61 -12.22 14.28 -1.76
N PHE A 62 -12.71 13.72 -0.64
CA PHE A 62 -13.14 12.33 -0.54
C PHE A 62 -14.59 12.22 -0.06
N PRO A 63 -15.34 11.18 -0.46
CA PRO A 63 -16.63 10.88 0.12
C PRO A 63 -16.57 10.78 1.66
N PRO A 64 -17.66 11.10 2.40
CA PRO A 64 -17.67 11.16 3.87
C PRO A 64 -17.17 9.88 4.56
N TYR A 65 -17.42 8.71 3.95
CA TYR A 65 -16.91 7.42 4.44
C TYR A 65 -15.39 7.41 4.53
N TRP A 66 -14.71 7.87 3.48
CA TRP A 66 -13.25 7.94 3.44
C TRP A 66 -12.70 8.93 4.47
N GLY A 67 -13.36 10.06 4.65
CA GLY A 67 -12.99 11.02 5.68
C GLY A 67 -12.94 10.39 7.07
N LYS A 68 -13.95 9.56 7.44
CA LYS A 68 -13.93 8.83 8.70
C LYS A 68 -12.77 7.83 8.80
N CYS A 69 -12.55 7.04 7.73
CA CYS A 69 -11.43 6.10 7.69
C CYS A 69 -10.10 6.81 7.93
N LEU A 70 -9.93 7.95 7.29
CA LEU A 70 -8.72 8.74 7.32
C LEU A 70 -8.46 9.36 8.70
N THR A 71 -9.47 9.87 9.33
CA THR A 71 -9.38 10.37 10.72
C THR A 71 -8.95 9.27 11.68
N THR A 72 -9.43 8.04 11.46
CA THR A 72 -9.08 6.89 12.30
C THR A 72 -7.64 6.42 12.08
N ILE A 73 -7.12 6.50 10.84
CA ILE A 73 -5.77 6.00 10.55
C ILE A 73 -4.67 7.00 10.90
N ARG A 74 -5.00 8.29 10.98
CA ARG A 74 -4.04 9.36 11.25
C ARG A 74 -3.13 9.09 12.45
N PRO A 75 -3.66 8.80 13.67
CA PRO A 75 -2.80 8.59 14.84
C PRO A 75 -1.81 7.45 14.64
N ARG A 76 -2.22 6.41 13.91
CA ARG A 76 -1.37 5.26 13.59
C ARG A 76 -0.32 5.61 12.55
N ALA A 77 -0.68 6.36 11.52
CA ALA A 77 0.27 6.82 10.51
C ALA A 77 1.31 7.77 11.11
N GLU A 78 0.92 8.62 12.04
CA GLU A 78 1.83 9.49 12.80
C GLU A 78 2.76 8.69 13.73
N ALA A 79 2.27 7.61 14.33
CA ALA A 79 3.05 6.76 15.24
C ALA A 79 3.88 5.68 14.53
N SER A 80 3.61 5.41 13.24
CA SER A 80 4.34 4.39 12.48
C SER A 80 5.79 4.82 12.22
N LEU A 81 6.69 3.86 12.04
CA LEU A 81 8.08 4.12 11.63
C LEU A 81 8.14 4.63 10.19
N ALA A 82 7.32 4.04 9.33
CA ALA A 82 7.24 4.38 7.92
C ALA A 82 5.88 3.97 7.33
N VAL A 83 5.60 4.49 6.13
CA VAL A 83 4.48 4.09 5.28
C VAL A 83 5.05 3.59 3.96
N LEU A 84 4.73 2.35 3.61
CA LEU A 84 5.01 1.78 2.30
C LEU A 84 3.72 1.85 1.45
N ILE A 85 3.75 2.61 0.37
CA ILE A 85 2.67 2.64 -0.61
C ILE A 85 3.04 1.70 -1.76
N VAL A 86 2.15 0.79 -2.10
CA VAL A 86 2.33 -0.15 -3.23
C VAL A 86 1.21 0.10 -4.22
N GLY A 87 1.58 0.43 -5.44
CA GLY A 87 0.66 0.76 -6.53
C GLY A 87 0.57 -0.35 -7.57
N PHE A 88 -0.63 -0.50 -8.11
CA PHE A 88 -0.99 -1.33 -9.25
C PHE A 88 -1.24 -0.41 -10.44
N ARG A 89 -0.46 -0.59 -11.50
CA ARG A 89 -0.68 0.06 -12.79
C ARG A 89 -1.07 -0.97 -13.83
N GLN A 90 -2.29 -0.91 -14.34
CA GLN A 90 -2.73 -1.78 -15.41
C GLN A 90 -1.95 -1.48 -16.69
N THR A 91 -1.47 -2.50 -17.38
CA THR A 91 -0.77 -2.31 -18.65
C THR A 91 -1.76 -2.34 -19.81
N ASP A 92 -1.49 -1.54 -20.84
CA ASP A 92 -2.34 -1.45 -22.04
C ASP A 92 -2.22 -2.68 -22.96
N ARG A 93 -1.35 -3.62 -22.64
CA ARG A 93 -1.14 -4.83 -23.44
C ARG A 93 -2.06 -5.95 -22.97
N PRO A 94 -2.94 -6.45 -23.83
CA PRO A 94 -3.80 -7.55 -23.52
C PRO A 94 -3.09 -8.91 -23.67
N ASP A 95 -1.90 -9.07 -23.09
CA ASP A 95 -1.24 -10.37 -22.99
C ASP A 95 -1.94 -11.25 -21.94
N GLY A 96 -3.27 -11.13 -21.91
CA GLY A 96 -4.12 -11.77 -20.94
C GLY A 96 -4.35 -13.25 -21.25
N VAL A 97 -4.69 -13.97 -20.21
CA VAL A 97 -5.00 -15.40 -20.27
C VAL A 97 -6.46 -15.69 -20.69
N ASP A 98 -7.19 -14.68 -21.14
CA ASP A 98 -8.62 -14.78 -21.52
C ASP A 98 -9.45 -15.56 -20.47
N CYS A 99 -9.25 -15.24 -19.20
CA CYS A 99 -9.78 -16.00 -18.07
C CYS A 99 -11.31 -15.85 -17.87
N GLY A 100 -11.96 -14.90 -18.56
CA GLY A 100 -13.39 -14.62 -18.45
C GLY A 100 -13.85 -14.01 -17.11
N VAL A 101 -12.97 -13.78 -16.14
CA VAL A 101 -13.35 -13.29 -14.80
C VAL A 101 -13.99 -11.90 -14.86
N CYS A 102 -13.62 -11.07 -15.85
CA CYS A 102 -14.23 -9.76 -16.07
C CYS A 102 -15.57 -9.80 -16.83
N GLY A 103 -16.04 -10.98 -17.25
CA GLY A 103 -17.25 -11.18 -18.05
C GLY A 103 -17.10 -10.83 -19.53
N ALA A 104 -15.93 -10.39 -19.99
CA ALA A 104 -15.64 -10.18 -21.40
C ALA A 104 -15.24 -11.51 -22.06
N THR A 105 -15.44 -11.61 -23.38
CA THR A 105 -15.09 -12.82 -24.18
C THR A 105 -13.57 -13.01 -24.29
N SER A 106 -12.82 -11.91 -24.24
CA SER A 106 -11.36 -11.93 -24.24
C SER A 106 -10.81 -10.74 -23.46
N CYS A 107 -9.56 -10.81 -23.05
CA CYS A 107 -8.88 -9.67 -22.43
C CYS A 107 -8.81 -8.48 -23.40
N ARG A 108 -8.62 -8.73 -24.69
CA ARG A 108 -8.63 -7.68 -25.71
C ARG A 108 -9.97 -6.94 -25.74
N ASP A 109 -11.10 -7.67 -25.68
CA ASP A 109 -12.43 -7.06 -25.66
C ASP A 109 -12.65 -6.25 -24.39
N PHE A 110 -12.20 -6.73 -23.24
CA PHE A 110 -12.26 -5.98 -21.99
C PHE A 110 -11.56 -4.61 -22.10
N TYR A 111 -10.33 -4.59 -22.61
CA TYR A 111 -9.57 -3.34 -22.78
C TYR A 111 -10.20 -2.42 -23.84
N ARG A 112 -10.66 -2.97 -24.95
CA ARG A 112 -11.36 -2.21 -26.00
C ARG A 112 -12.63 -1.54 -25.44
N LEU A 113 -13.49 -2.28 -24.76
CA LEU A 113 -14.70 -1.76 -24.14
C LEU A 113 -14.40 -0.72 -23.06
N ASN A 114 -13.33 -0.90 -22.31
CA ASN A 114 -12.88 0.08 -21.32
C ASN A 114 -12.51 1.42 -21.97
N GLN A 115 -11.76 1.39 -23.09
CA GLN A 115 -11.38 2.57 -23.83
C GLN A 115 -12.59 3.24 -24.50
N GLU A 116 -13.43 2.47 -25.19
CA GLU A 116 -14.61 3.00 -25.91
C GLU A 116 -15.62 3.66 -24.96
N TRP A 117 -15.75 3.18 -23.74
CA TRP A 117 -16.77 3.63 -22.79
C TRP A 117 -16.20 4.53 -21.70
N ALA A 118 -14.95 4.97 -21.84
CA ALA A 118 -14.21 5.75 -20.84
C ALA A 118 -14.37 5.17 -19.42
N ARG A 119 -14.37 3.84 -19.31
CA ARG A 119 -14.46 3.14 -18.03
C ARG A 119 -13.06 2.94 -17.46
N GLU A 120 -12.89 3.30 -16.21
CA GLU A 120 -11.65 3.06 -15.46
C GLU A 120 -11.69 1.68 -14.75
N ALA A 121 -12.27 0.68 -15.41
CA ALA A 121 -12.40 -0.63 -14.80
C ALA A 121 -11.04 -1.36 -14.80
N LEU A 122 -10.66 -1.85 -13.64
CA LEU A 122 -9.45 -2.66 -13.48
C LEU A 122 -9.72 -4.12 -13.78
N CYS A 123 -8.73 -4.80 -14.37
CA CYS A 123 -8.80 -6.23 -14.59
C CYS A 123 -8.93 -6.97 -13.24
N PRO A 124 -10.02 -7.71 -13.00
CA PRO A 124 -10.23 -8.37 -11.71
C PRO A 124 -9.13 -9.38 -11.38
N LEU A 125 -8.69 -10.18 -12.37
CA LEU A 125 -7.61 -11.14 -12.17
C LEU A 125 -6.28 -10.42 -11.85
N GLY A 126 -5.97 -9.32 -12.56
CA GLY A 126 -4.80 -8.50 -12.28
C GLY A 126 -4.82 -7.95 -10.84
N LEU A 127 -5.98 -7.45 -10.40
CA LEU A 127 -6.15 -6.93 -9.05
C LEU A 127 -6.04 -8.04 -7.98
N MET A 128 -6.60 -9.22 -8.24
CA MET A 128 -6.49 -10.37 -7.34
C MET A 128 -5.03 -10.82 -7.19
N THR A 129 -4.28 -10.93 -8.30
CA THR A 129 -2.87 -11.32 -8.26
C THR A 129 -2.00 -10.25 -7.61
N PHE A 130 -2.34 -8.98 -7.76
CA PHE A 130 -1.70 -7.89 -7.03
C PHE A 130 -1.95 -7.99 -5.52
N CYS A 131 -3.19 -8.20 -5.09
CA CYS A 131 -3.50 -8.38 -3.67
C CYS A 131 -2.78 -9.59 -3.07
N ASP A 132 -2.68 -10.69 -3.82
CA ASP A 132 -1.90 -11.86 -3.40
C ASP A 132 -0.40 -11.54 -3.29
N ALA A 133 0.15 -10.79 -4.24
CA ALA A 133 1.53 -10.32 -4.17
C ALA A 133 1.77 -9.45 -2.93
N VAL A 134 0.88 -8.49 -2.63
CA VAL A 134 0.96 -7.66 -1.42
C VAL A 134 0.87 -8.53 -0.16
N SER A 135 0.02 -9.55 -0.15
CA SER A 135 -0.10 -10.49 0.98
C SER A 135 1.22 -11.22 1.25
N ARG A 136 1.97 -11.63 0.22
CA ARG A 136 3.33 -12.21 0.40
C ARG A 136 4.29 -11.23 1.06
N GLY A 137 4.27 -9.97 0.62
CA GLY A 137 5.06 -8.91 1.27
C GLY A 137 4.71 -8.72 2.74
N LEU A 138 3.42 -8.71 3.06
CA LEU A 138 2.95 -8.59 4.44
C LEU A 138 3.39 -9.76 5.32
N GLN A 139 3.46 -10.99 4.79
CA GLN A 139 3.99 -12.14 5.53
C GLN A 139 5.45 -11.91 5.95
N VAL A 140 6.27 -11.32 5.07
CA VAL A 140 7.65 -10.96 5.40
C VAL A 140 7.68 -9.93 6.52
N ALA A 141 6.85 -8.88 6.45
CA ALA A 141 6.79 -7.86 7.48
C ALA A 141 6.31 -8.41 8.83
N HIS A 142 5.39 -9.37 8.84
CA HIS A 142 4.99 -10.08 10.06
C HIS A 142 6.14 -10.86 10.73
N GLN A 143 7.02 -11.45 9.93
CA GLN A 143 8.21 -12.14 10.45
C GLN A 143 9.21 -11.17 11.10
N THR A 144 9.20 -9.91 10.69
CA THR A 144 10.06 -8.87 11.26
C THR A 144 9.38 -8.04 12.36
N TYR A 145 8.19 -8.43 12.81
CA TYR A 145 7.37 -7.74 13.83
C TYR A 145 6.98 -6.30 13.47
N LEU A 146 7.05 -5.93 12.20
CA LEU A 146 6.82 -4.56 11.74
C LEU A 146 5.54 -4.39 10.91
N ALA A 147 4.66 -5.36 10.81
CA ALA A 147 3.48 -5.18 9.99
C ALA A 147 2.22 -4.96 10.81
N SER A 148 1.47 -3.98 10.38
CA SER A 148 0.08 -3.83 10.75
C SER A 148 -0.81 -3.99 9.53
N LEU A 149 -1.57 -5.06 9.49
CA LEU A 149 -2.71 -5.21 8.59
C LEU A 149 -3.85 -4.37 9.13
N SER A 150 -4.09 -3.26 8.52
CA SER A 150 -5.25 -2.43 8.77
C SER A 150 -6.20 -2.52 7.60
N SER A 151 -7.50 -2.64 7.87
CA SER A 151 -8.57 -2.45 6.86
C SER A 151 -8.54 -1.06 6.20
N LEU A 152 -7.66 -0.19 6.65
CA LEU A 152 -7.50 1.20 6.21
C LEU A 152 -6.36 1.38 5.21
N THR A 153 -5.68 0.32 4.79
CA THR A 153 -4.63 0.35 3.76
C THR A 153 -5.09 1.00 2.45
N GLN A 154 -6.34 0.79 2.06
CA GLN A 154 -6.90 1.45 0.87
C GLN A 154 -6.98 2.97 1.01
N SER A 155 -7.24 3.47 2.21
CA SER A 155 -7.35 4.92 2.44
C SER A 155 -6.03 5.63 2.20
N LEU A 156 -4.93 5.07 2.70
CA LEU A 156 -3.58 5.58 2.46
C LEU A 156 -3.21 5.50 0.99
N GLY A 157 -3.55 4.40 0.31
CA GLY A 157 -3.35 4.25 -1.12
C GLY A 157 -4.12 5.31 -1.92
N LYS A 158 -5.39 5.56 -1.59
CA LYS A 158 -6.19 6.63 -2.22
C LYS A 158 -5.61 8.01 -1.99
N ALA A 159 -5.14 8.30 -0.80
CA ALA A 159 -4.47 9.57 -0.51
C ALA A 159 -3.21 9.74 -1.35
N ALA A 160 -2.38 8.71 -1.45
CA ALA A 160 -1.16 8.73 -2.25
C ALA A 160 -1.45 8.96 -3.75
N LEU A 161 -2.51 8.37 -4.29
CA LEU A 161 -2.94 8.61 -5.67
C LEU A 161 -3.44 10.04 -5.86
N ALA A 162 -4.26 10.57 -4.95
CA ALA A 162 -4.77 11.95 -5.01
C ALA A 162 -3.64 12.98 -4.91
N LEU A 163 -2.61 12.70 -4.11
CA LEU A 163 -1.39 13.52 -3.99
C LEU A 163 -0.37 13.28 -5.13
N LYS A 164 -0.67 12.38 -6.06
CA LYS A 164 0.19 12.03 -7.20
C LYS A 164 1.60 11.57 -6.79
N LEU A 165 1.69 10.86 -5.66
CA LEU A 165 2.97 10.33 -5.18
C LEU A 165 3.49 9.16 -6.01
N LEU A 166 2.60 8.48 -6.75
CA LEU A 166 2.97 7.38 -7.65
C LEU A 166 2.03 7.34 -8.85
N ASP A 167 2.55 6.82 -9.96
CA ASP A 167 1.75 6.55 -11.18
C ASP A 167 1.14 5.15 -11.07
N ALA A 168 -0.13 5.08 -10.64
CA ALA A 168 -0.85 3.83 -10.47
C ALA A 168 -2.37 4.07 -10.61
N ASP A 169 -3.10 3.01 -10.98
CA ASP A 169 -4.56 3.03 -11.10
C ASP A 169 -5.24 2.63 -9.78
N PHE A 170 -4.51 1.88 -8.96
CA PHE A 170 -4.94 1.48 -7.62
C PHE A 170 -3.71 1.42 -6.70
N ALA A 171 -3.87 1.72 -5.42
CA ALA A 171 -2.77 1.62 -4.47
C ALA A 171 -3.26 1.18 -3.08
N LEU A 172 -2.34 0.53 -2.36
CA LEU A 172 -2.48 0.17 -0.96
C LEU A 172 -1.36 0.80 -0.16
N GLY A 173 -1.68 1.35 1.01
CA GLY A 173 -0.68 1.86 1.94
C GLY A 173 -0.52 0.92 3.13
N ILE A 174 0.70 0.62 3.51
CA ILE A 174 1.05 -0.30 4.58
C ILE A 174 1.81 0.48 5.64
N LEU A 175 1.30 0.47 6.87
CA LEU A 175 2.00 1.06 8.01
C LEU A 175 3.03 0.07 8.53
N LEU A 176 4.28 0.51 8.65
CA LEU A 176 5.33 -0.22 9.33
C LEU A 176 5.39 0.29 10.77
N GLU A 177 4.76 -0.47 11.66
CA GLU A 177 4.65 -0.17 13.09
C GLU A 177 5.45 -1.21 13.86
N LEU A 178 6.11 -0.81 14.93
CA LEU A 178 6.58 -1.79 15.92
C LEU A 178 5.36 -2.50 16.49
N GLY A 179 5.31 -3.81 16.34
CA GLY A 179 4.23 -4.61 16.89
C GLY A 179 4.03 -4.29 18.38
N PRO A 180 2.82 -4.40 18.89
CA PRO A 180 2.62 -4.22 20.33
C PRO A 180 3.54 -5.21 21.04
N ILE A 181 4.44 -4.67 21.87
CA ILE A 181 5.13 -5.49 22.86
C ILE A 181 3.99 -6.17 23.62
N VAL A 182 3.88 -7.50 23.46
CA VAL A 182 2.90 -8.28 24.19
C VAL A 182 3.23 -8.03 25.67
N LYS A 183 2.51 -7.10 26.28
CA LYS A 183 2.56 -6.95 27.73
C LYS A 183 2.06 -8.28 28.26
N THR A 184 2.99 -9.14 28.64
CA THR A 184 2.67 -10.35 29.38
C THR A 184 1.88 -9.90 30.60
N GLU A 185 0.65 -10.40 30.74
CA GLU A 185 -0.29 -10.12 31.85
C GLU A 185 0.28 -10.54 33.23
N LYS A 186 1.46 -10.10 33.59
CA LYS A 186 2.12 -10.41 34.86
C LYS A 186 2.21 -9.22 35.82
N GLU A 187 1.61 -8.06 35.51
CA GLU A 187 1.67 -6.91 36.42
C GLU A 187 0.34 -6.56 37.10
N ASN A 188 -0.67 -7.45 37.06
CA ASN A 188 -1.91 -7.29 37.84
C ASN A 188 -2.19 -8.51 38.71
N ARG A 189 -1.26 -8.85 39.64
CA ARG A 189 -1.56 -9.68 40.80
C ARG A 189 -0.89 -9.12 42.03
#